data_22a9e990d4d3cc54da8769dfbafc8595
#
_entry.id   22a9e990d4d3cc54da8769dfbafc8595
#
_cell.length_a   1.000
_cell.length_b   1.000
_cell.length_c   1.000
_cell.angle_alpha   90.00
_cell.angle_beta   90.00
_cell.angle_gamma   90.00
#
_symmetry.space_group_name_H-M   'P 1'
#
loop_
_entity.id
_entity.type
_entity.pdbx_description
1 polymer ?
#
loop_
_entity_poly.entity_id
_entity_poly.type
_entity_poly.pdbx_seq_one_letter_code
_entity_poly.pdbx_strand_id
1 'polypeptide(L)'
;MATLLWWLPGILLSALSRVFSAFRSYLPFRSVTELHRNGHSPDNVGVSLEDGLLAPTEKFEEEWRDLDRYQDVLGQLPMLQVYAHILYLFPVPENVSREEILSDLSQAIAKVRNAVPWMGAKVVNVGKSANSSGLYRVAECASPLNEIDVRDLSNDATCPSYDDLKKRKAPISMLDSKKFTSVPGFPIRFEDSKEDPSRVLRLNATFIKGGLVIDFLIHHNMADAGGHFGSIKMIAMAMRGEGFPIGLLQQANRDRRNLFSLLGPNEKMLDHSKHIRPPITSSAPLVSPHANAAKYHVIRFSAKKLDELKNLASQGLDPDVPFISTDDALSALCWKHFTLARAHRFGPQTESRFARAVDGRAALGISKDYMGDVIHNVSTFLTFEQLTTWPLARIASHLRRHLNAKNTAYDIRSFATFIAKTPDKSTITYGGQFNPATDVGCSSVRGLGKVLFPSFGVLGQPEFVRRPKPGVVFPGLLVFFPGSPGGDCDVWLCLGDDEIKTLTEKDREWMQWAEYIG
;
A
#
# COMPACT_ATOMS: atom_id res chain seq x y z
N MET A 1 15.98 -17.10 -5.74
CA MET A 1 15.18 -17.54 -4.56
C MET A 1 14.15 -16.53 -4.08
N ALA A 2 14.29 -15.26 -4.33
CA ALA A 2 13.42 -14.21 -3.82
C ALA A 2 12.11 -13.98 -4.60
N THR A 3 12.05 -14.36 -5.85
CA THR A 3 10.88 -14.19 -6.75
C THR A 3 9.79 -15.25 -6.57
N LEU A 4 10.02 -16.24 -5.70
CA LEU A 4 9.13 -17.39 -5.50
C LEU A 4 7.93 -17.14 -4.58
N LEU A 5 7.93 -16.07 -3.79
CA LEU A 5 6.95 -15.87 -2.71
C LEU A 5 5.54 -15.50 -3.18
N TRP A 6 5.38 -15.03 -4.41
CA TRP A 6 4.05 -14.84 -5.01
C TRP A 6 3.39 -16.17 -5.40
N TRP A 7 4.17 -17.27 -5.48
CA TRP A 7 3.77 -18.50 -6.16
C TRP A 7 3.89 -19.77 -5.31
N LEU A 8 4.39 -19.73 -4.06
CA LEU A 8 4.69 -20.94 -3.31
C LEU A 8 3.65 -21.30 -2.24
N PRO A 9 3.12 -22.52 -2.26
CA PRO A 9 2.47 -23.14 -1.10
C PRO A 9 3.51 -23.78 -0.16
N GLY A 10 3.28 -23.62 1.14
CA GLY A 10 3.63 -24.51 2.26
C GLY A 10 5.06 -25.05 2.49
N ILE A 11 5.80 -25.40 1.46
CA ILE A 11 7.06 -26.17 1.60
C ILE A 11 8.27 -25.28 1.99
N LEU A 12 8.20 -23.99 1.81
CA LEU A 12 9.27 -23.05 2.18
C LEU A 12 9.14 -22.48 3.61
N LEU A 13 8.11 -22.82 4.34
CA LEU A 13 7.95 -22.42 5.74
C LEU A 13 9.11 -22.90 6.63
N SER A 14 9.68 -24.08 6.36
CA SER A 14 10.82 -24.59 7.13
C SER A 14 12.16 -23.89 6.80
N ALA A 15 12.32 -23.40 5.58
CA ALA A 15 13.52 -22.63 5.20
C ALA A 15 13.37 -21.15 5.61
N LEU A 16 12.15 -20.62 5.60
CA LEU A 16 11.83 -19.26 6.05
C LEU A 16 11.92 -19.12 7.57
N SER A 17 11.65 -20.17 8.37
CA SER A 17 11.85 -20.13 9.81
C SER A 17 13.31 -19.82 10.20
N ARG A 18 14.28 -20.22 9.38
CA ARG A 18 15.70 -19.88 9.56
C ARG A 18 16.04 -18.44 9.14
N VAL A 19 15.30 -17.86 8.19
CA VAL A 19 15.44 -16.45 7.84
C VAL A 19 14.78 -15.57 8.91
N PHE A 20 13.69 -16.03 9.53
CA PHE A 20 13.06 -15.34 10.68
C PHE A 20 13.98 -15.24 11.90
N SER A 21 14.83 -16.22 12.15
CA SER A 21 15.82 -16.12 13.24
C SER A 21 16.91 -15.08 12.97
N ALA A 22 17.20 -14.81 11.70
CA ALA A 22 18.16 -13.77 11.30
C ALA A 22 17.57 -12.34 11.41
N PHE A 23 16.23 -12.18 11.35
CA PHE A 23 15.57 -10.88 11.57
C PHE A 23 15.53 -10.47 13.04
N ARG A 24 15.68 -11.38 14.00
CA ARG A 24 15.79 -11.06 15.43
C ARG A 24 17.11 -10.41 15.84
N SER A 25 18.13 -10.42 14.98
CA SER A 25 19.43 -9.80 15.25
C SER A 25 19.48 -8.29 14.96
N TYR A 26 18.32 -7.65 14.68
CA TYR A 26 18.24 -6.19 14.58
C TYR A 26 18.42 -5.55 15.96
N LEU A 27 19.08 -4.39 15.98
CA LEU A 27 19.20 -3.54 17.15
C LEU A 27 17.84 -3.39 17.85
N PRO A 28 17.77 -3.53 19.17
CA PRO A 28 16.50 -3.53 19.89
C PRO A 28 15.77 -2.20 19.70
N PHE A 29 14.50 -2.28 19.31
CA PHE A 29 13.58 -1.18 19.47
C PHE A 29 13.23 -1.04 20.94
N ARG A 30 13.16 0.18 21.44
CA ARG A 30 12.63 0.48 22.79
C ARG A 30 11.20 0.94 22.68
N SER A 31 10.35 0.46 23.57
CA SER A 31 8.98 0.94 23.68
C SER A 31 8.92 2.28 24.42
N VAL A 32 8.05 3.19 24.02
CA VAL A 32 7.81 4.48 24.68
C VAL A 32 7.31 4.29 26.12
N THR A 33 6.73 3.13 26.45
CA THR A 33 6.28 2.82 27.81
C THR A 33 7.42 2.77 28.83
N GLU A 34 8.68 2.58 28.39
CA GLU A 34 9.83 2.65 29.30
C GLU A 34 10.20 4.09 29.70
N LEU A 35 9.80 5.09 28.91
CA LEU A 35 10.09 6.50 29.18
C LEU A 35 9.14 7.14 30.21
N HIS A 36 7.97 6.53 30.49
CA HIS A 36 6.93 7.08 31.37
C HIS A 36 6.89 6.50 32.79
N ARG A 37 7.86 5.70 33.20
CA ARG A 37 7.87 5.13 34.58
C ARG A 37 8.15 6.11 35.72
N ASN A 38 8.42 7.36 35.41
CA ASN A 38 8.64 8.40 36.43
C ASN A 38 7.62 9.54 36.31
N GLY A 39 6.47 9.36 36.92
CA GLY A 39 5.66 10.45 37.48
C GLY A 39 4.53 11.05 36.65
N HIS A 40 3.35 10.96 37.21
CA HIS A 40 2.09 11.71 37.07
C HIS A 40 1.04 11.13 36.11
N SER A 41 -0.07 10.75 36.74
CA SER A 41 -1.38 10.46 36.13
C SER A 41 -1.98 11.76 35.59
N PRO A 42 -2.48 11.81 34.36
CA PRO A 42 -3.22 13.00 33.89
C PRO A 42 -4.69 12.90 34.30
N ASP A 43 -5.11 13.87 35.08
CA ASP A 43 -6.52 14.13 35.38
C ASP A 43 -7.29 14.54 34.14
N ASN A 44 -8.58 14.16 34.12
CA ASN A 44 -9.58 14.46 33.12
C ASN A 44 -9.59 15.93 32.68
N VAL A 45 -9.23 16.21 31.44
CA VAL A 45 -9.48 17.51 30.81
C VAL A 45 -10.80 17.43 30.04
N GLY A 46 -11.81 18.09 30.59
CA GLY A 46 -13.09 18.28 29.92
C GLY A 46 -12.92 19.12 28.66
N VAL A 47 -13.41 18.64 27.54
CA VAL A 47 -13.41 19.32 26.23
C VAL A 47 -14.63 20.26 26.19
N SER A 48 -14.40 21.56 26.01
CA SER A 48 -15.46 22.54 25.76
C SER A 48 -15.94 22.44 24.30
N LEU A 49 -17.26 22.50 24.15
CA LEU A 49 -17.98 22.46 22.89
C LEU A 49 -18.01 23.85 22.24
N GLU A 50 -17.19 24.11 21.23
CA GLU A 50 -17.47 25.11 20.22
C GLU A 50 -17.00 24.61 18.85
N ASP A 51 -17.85 24.78 17.82
CA ASP A 51 -17.73 24.41 16.41
C ASP A 51 -18.23 23.03 15.98
N GLY A 52 -19.55 22.77 16.10
CA GLY A 52 -20.25 21.83 15.20
C GLY A 52 -19.84 20.34 15.24
N LEU A 53 -18.93 19.95 16.13
CA LEU A 53 -18.50 18.57 16.35
C LEU A 53 -19.43 17.93 17.39
N LEU A 54 -20.50 17.28 16.92
CA LEU A 54 -21.30 16.40 17.78
C LEU A 54 -20.39 15.25 18.25
N ALA A 55 -20.22 15.13 19.58
CA ALA A 55 -19.60 13.93 20.13
C ALA A 55 -20.45 12.69 19.75
N PRO A 56 -19.83 11.54 19.49
CA PRO A 56 -20.59 10.30 19.28
C PRO A 56 -21.47 10.04 20.50
N THR A 57 -22.70 9.57 20.28
CA THR A 57 -23.56 9.17 21.38
C THR A 57 -23.03 7.87 22.00
N GLU A 58 -23.29 7.62 23.29
CA GLU A 58 -22.89 6.38 23.99
C GLU A 58 -23.28 5.12 23.21
N LYS A 59 -24.42 5.13 22.53
CA LYS A 59 -24.88 4.01 21.67
C LYS A 59 -23.94 3.73 20.52
N PHE A 60 -23.40 4.76 19.85
CA PHE A 60 -22.41 4.55 18.77
C PHE A 60 -21.09 4.01 19.31
N GLU A 61 -20.65 4.48 20.46
CA GLU A 61 -19.41 4.00 21.09
C GLU A 61 -19.51 2.51 21.48
N GLU A 62 -20.66 2.06 21.98
CA GLU A 62 -20.90 0.66 22.30
C GLU A 62 -20.92 -0.21 21.04
N GLU A 63 -21.64 0.23 20.00
CA GLU A 63 -21.67 -0.48 18.71
C GLU A 63 -20.27 -0.58 18.07
N TRP A 64 -19.43 0.46 18.18
CA TRP A 64 -18.10 0.46 17.58
C TRP A 64 -17.11 -0.46 18.29
N ARG A 65 -17.37 -0.86 19.53
CA ARG A 65 -16.58 -1.85 20.28
C ARG A 65 -16.87 -3.29 19.88
N ASP A 66 -17.97 -3.55 19.15
CA ASP A 66 -18.20 -4.87 18.54
C ASP A 66 -17.20 -5.12 17.41
N LEU A 67 -16.12 -5.84 17.71
CA LEU A 67 -15.04 -6.11 16.74
C LEU A 67 -15.49 -7.00 15.58
N ASP A 68 -16.55 -7.78 15.71
CA ASP A 68 -17.09 -8.65 14.66
C ASP A 68 -17.65 -7.87 13.47
N ARG A 69 -17.99 -6.60 13.66
CA ARG A 69 -18.47 -5.72 12.59
C ARG A 69 -17.41 -5.34 11.54
N TYR A 70 -16.12 -5.51 11.86
CA TYR A 70 -15.00 -5.07 10.99
C TYR A 70 -14.46 -6.16 10.07
N GLN A 71 -15.27 -7.16 9.77
CA GLN A 71 -14.93 -8.25 8.88
C GLN A 71 -15.50 -7.99 7.48
N ASP A 72 -14.66 -7.58 6.54
CA ASP A 72 -15.05 -7.45 5.13
C ASP A 72 -14.62 -8.67 4.30
N VAL A 73 -15.30 -8.88 3.16
CA VAL A 73 -15.05 -10.04 2.31
C VAL A 73 -13.79 -9.88 1.45
N LEU A 74 -13.46 -8.66 1.01
CA LEU A 74 -12.31 -8.41 0.13
C LEU A 74 -10.98 -8.51 0.90
N GLY A 75 -10.99 -8.19 2.19
CA GLY A 75 -9.85 -8.38 3.09
C GLY A 75 -9.54 -9.85 3.44
N GLN A 76 -10.36 -10.82 3.00
CA GLN A 76 -10.20 -12.23 3.37
C GLN A 76 -9.12 -13.00 2.59
N LEU A 77 -8.40 -12.36 1.70
CA LEU A 77 -7.36 -13.03 0.92
C LEU A 77 -6.08 -13.27 1.76
N PRO A 78 -5.57 -14.51 1.85
CA PRO A 78 -4.33 -14.82 2.58
C PRO A 78 -3.09 -14.07 2.08
N MET A 79 -3.10 -13.58 0.85
CA MET A 79 -2.02 -12.74 0.33
C MET A 79 -1.95 -11.35 1.01
N LEU A 80 -3.03 -10.93 1.69
CA LEU A 80 -3.12 -9.67 2.43
C LEU A 80 -2.69 -9.81 3.89
N GLN A 81 -2.31 -11.01 4.36
CA GLN A 81 -1.75 -11.24 5.70
C GLN A 81 -0.33 -10.69 5.81
N VAL A 82 -0.20 -9.39 5.57
CA VAL A 82 1.07 -8.65 5.49
C VAL A 82 0.89 -7.25 6.04
N TYR A 83 1.99 -6.58 6.39
CA TYR A 83 1.96 -5.14 6.65
C TYR A 83 2.21 -4.34 5.40
N ALA A 84 1.36 -3.31 5.18
CA ALA A 84 1.63 -2.22 4.26
C ALA A 84 2.42 -1.14 5.02
N HIS A 85 3.55 -0.72 4.48
CA HIS A 85 4.44 0.28 5.06
C HIS A 85 4.39 1.58 4.29
N ILE A 86 4.34 2.71 5.00
CA ILE A 86 4.51 4.04 4.44
C ILE A 86 5.43 4.85 5.33
N LEU A 87 6.59 5.22 4.78
CA LEU A 87 7.57 6.06 5.47
C LEU A 87 7.26 7.54 5.24
N TYR A 88 7.19 8.28 6.33
CA TYR A 88 7.11 9.72 6.34
C TYR A 88 8.43 10.29 6.87
N LEU A 89 9.08 11.13 6.09
CA LEU A 89 10.40 11.67 6.39
C LEU A 89 10.28 13.16 6.76
N PHE A 90 10.76 13.49 7.95
CA PHE A 90 10.69 14.83 8.52
C PHE A 90 12.09 15.36 8.85
N PRO A 91 12.38 16.64 8.61
CA PRO A 91 13.44 17.32 9.34
C PRO A 91 12.99 17.42 10.81
N VAL A 92 13.91 17.25 11.75
CA VAL A 92 13.60 17.51 13.17
C VAL A 92 13.92 18.98 13.47
N PRO A 93 12.95 19.80 13.91
CA PRO A 93 13.19 21.18 14.28
C PRO A 93 14.14 21.25 15.49
N GLU A 94 15.08 22.21 15.48
CA GLU A 94 16.10 22.36 16.55
C GLU A 94 15.50 22.64 17.94
N ASN A 95 14.33 23.27 17.98
CA ASN A 95 13.63 23.67 19.19
C ASN A 95 12.62 22.64 19.72
N VAL A 96 12.54 21.45 19.11
CA VAL A 96 11.60 20.38 19.51
C VAL A 96 12.37 19.18 20.02
N SER A 97 12.08 18.73 21.23
CA SER A 97 12.74 17.56 21.80
C SER A 97 12.18 16.25 21.25
N ARG A 98 12.98 15.19 21.31
CA ARG A 98 12.54 13.85 20.90
C ARG A 98 11.41 13.34 21.80
N GLU A 99 11.50 13.64 23.08
CA GLU A 99 10.49 13.28 24.09
C GLU A 99 9.15 13.93 23.78
N GLU A 100 9.14 15.20 23.38
CA GLU A 100 7.95 15.92 22.96
C GLU A 100 7.32 15.27 21.72
N ILE A 101 8.10 15.00 20.68
CA ILE A 101 7.63 14.34 19.47
C ILE A 101 6.99 12.97 19.79
N LEU A 102 7.67 12.15 20.61
CA LEU A 102 7.20 10.82 20.95
C LEU A 102 5.95 10.87 21.85
N SER A 103 5.89 11.83 22.76
CA SER A 103 4.71 12.06 23.60
C SER A 103 3.50 12.44 22.76
N ASP A 104 3.62 13.42 21.87
CA ASP A 104 2.54 13.86 20.99
C ASP A 104 2.07 12.73 20.07
N LEU A 105 2.99 12.02 19.47
CA LEU A 105 2.68 10.90 18.59
C LEU A 105 1.97 9.76 19.37
N SER A 106 2.45 9.46 20.58
CA SER A 106 1.86 8.44 21.45
C SER A 106 0.42 8.78 21.84
N GLN A 107 0.18 10.05 22.26
CA GLN A 107 -1.15 10.53 22.59
C GLN A 107 -2.09 10.53 21.37
N ALA A 108 -1.57 10.91 20.20
CA ALA A 108 -2.33 10.91 18.95
C ALA A 108 -2.77 9.49 18.57
N ILE A 109 -1.89 8.49 18.69
CA ILE A 109 -2.22 7.09 18.41
C ILE A 109 -3.27 6.59 19.39
N ALA A 110 -3.13 6.86 20.67
CA ALA A 110 -4.12 6.48 21.69
C ALA A 110 -5.49 7.10 21.38
N LYS A 111 -5.54 8.39 21.02
CA LYS A 111 -6.77 9.08 20.62
C LYS A 111 -7.43 8.43 19.41
N VAL A 112 -6.65 8.05 18.38
CA VAL A 112 -7.17 7.36 17.19
C VAL A 112 -7.71 6.00 17.54
N ARG A 113 -6.97 5.17 18.30
CA ARG A 113 -7.37 3.82 18.68
C ARG A 113 -8.60 3.79 19.59
N ASN A 114 -8.77 4.80 20.43
CA ASN A 114 -9.99 4.98 21.23
C ASN A 114 -11.20 5.33 20.35
N ALA A 115 -11.03 6.23 19.37
CA ALA A 115 -12.11 6.67 18.50
C ALA A 115 -12.45 5.64 17.40
N VAL A 116 -11.49 4.77 17.06
CA VAL A 116 -11.62 3.71 16.03
C VAL A 116 -11.09 2.39 16.63
N PRO A 117 -11.91 1.66 17.41
CA PRO A 117 -11.45 0.54 18.24
C PRO A 117 -10.72 -0.57 17.49
N TRP A 118 -11.12 -0.87 16.24
CA TRP A 118 -10.45 -1.89 15.44
C TRP A 118 -8.98 -1.56 15.12
N MET A 119 -8.59 -0.28 15.12
CA MET A 119 -7.18 0.10 14.94
C MET A 119 -6.30 -0.22 16.16
N GLY A 120 -6.93 -0.38 17.35
CA GLY A 120 -6.26 -0.83 18.57
C GLY A 120 -6.20 -2.36 18.74
N ALA A 121 -6.87 -3.09 17.85
CA ALA A 121 -7.02 -4.54 17.90
C ALA A 121 -5.89 -5.28 17.16
N LYS A 122 -5.97 -6.62 17.11
CA LYS A 122 -5.08 -7.48 16.32
C LYS A 122 -5.87 -8.35 15.33
N VAL A 123 -5.19 -8.81 14.29
CA VAL A 123 -5.75 -9.72 13.29
C VAL A 123 -5.43 -11.16 13.67
N VAL A 124 -6.47 -12.00 13.71
CA VAL A 124 -6.35 -13.43 13.94
C VAL A 124 -6.96 -14.21 12.78
N ASN A 125 -6.45 -15.41 12.52
CA ASN A 125 -7.05 -16.32 11.54
C ASN A 125 -7.75 -17.46 12.29
N VAL A 126 -9.06 -17.61 12.07
CA VAL A 126 -9.90 -18.59 12.76
C VAL A 126 -10.40 -19.65 11.76
N GLY A 127 -10.34 -20.92 12.15
CA GLY A 127 -10.86 -22.04 11.33
C GLY A 127 -9.98 -22.42 10.14
N LYS A 128 -8.69 -22.06 10.13
CA LYS A 128 -7.72 -22.54 9.13
C LYS A 128 -7.54 -24.06 9.26
N SER A 129 -7.58 -24.75 8.12
CA SER A 129 -7.39 -26.21 8.03
C SER A 129 -6.73 -26.60 6.70
N ALA A 130 -6.53 -27.89 6.44
CA ALA A 130 -5.95 -28.36 5.19
C ALA A 130 -6.74 -27.94 3.93
N ASN A 131 -8.07 -27.78 4.07
CA ASN A 131 -8.98 -27.46 2.96
C ASN A 131 -9.65 -26.08 3.09
N SER A 132 -9.21 -25.27 4.04
CA SER A 132 -9.77 -23.94 4.29
C SER A 132 -8.67 -22.96 4.69
N SER A 133 -8.65 -21.80 4.06
CA SER A 133 -7.76 -20.71 4.46
C SER A 133 -8.17 -20.05 5.78
N GLY A 134 -9.31 -20.42 6.38
CA GLY A 134 -9.87 -19.78 7.55
C GLY A 134 -10.48 -18.41 7.25
N LEU A 135 -10.79 -17.68 8.31
CA LEU A 135 -11.31 -16.31 8.25
C LEU A 135 -10.43 -15.38 9.09
N TYR A 136 -10.02 -14.27 8.47
CA TYR A 136 -9.32 -13.20 9.15
C TYR A 136 -10.34 -12.33 9.92
N ARG A 137 -10.14 -12.23 11.22
CA ARG A 137 -11.01 -11.48 12.14
C ARG A 137 -10.19 -10.52 12.98
N VAL A 138 -10.86 -9.51 13.49
CA VAL A 138 -10.30 -8.60 14.48
C VAL A 138 -10.56 -9.17 15.86
N ALA A 139 -9.57 -9.14 16.74
CA ALA A 139 -9.66 -9.56 18.13
C ALA A 139 -8.99 -8.54 19.05
N GLU A 140 -9.38 -8.54 20.32
CA GLU A 140 -8.74 -7.70 21.33
C GLU A 140 -7.23 -7.91 21.37
N CYS A 141 -6.50 -6.83 21.57
CA CYS A 141 -5.06 -6.83 21.72
C CYS A 141 -4.69 -6.24 23.08
N ALA A 142 -4.00 -7.03 23.91
CA ALA A 142 -3.57 -6.59 25.23
C ALA A 142 -2.41 -5.57 25.21
N SER A 143 -1.91 -5.20 24.02
CA SER A 143 -0.83 -4.23 23.88
C SER A 143 -1.31 -2.82 24.24
N PRO A 144 -0.44 -1.97 24.82
CA PRO A 144 -0.77 -0.58 25.08
C PRO A 144 -1.24 0.15 23.82
N LEU A 145 -2.28 0.99 23.95
CA LEU A 145 -2.86 1.73 22.83
C LEU A 145 -1.91 2.74 22.18
N ASN A 146 -0.94 3.22 22.94
CA ASN A 146 0.01 4.26 22.54
C ASN A 146 1.43 3.72 22.27
N GLU A 147 1.60 2.42 22.13
CA GLU A 147 2.91 1.81 21.90
C GLU A 147 3.48 2.19 20.52
N ILE A 148 4.71 2.69 20.54
CA ILE A 148 5.52 3.02 19.36
C ILE A 148 6.85 2.30 19.48
N ASP A 149 7.27 1.66 18.38
CA ASP A 149 8.64 1.12 18.29
C ASP A 149 9.61 2.28 18.02
N VAL A 150 10.59 2.52 18.89
CA VAL A 150 11.55 3.63 18.76
C VAL A 150 12.95 3.11 18.49
N ARG A 151 13.61 3.70 17.50
CA ARG A 151 15.01 3.42 17.17
C ARG A 151 15.79 4.72 17.02
N ASP A 152 17.00 4.75 17.59
CA ASP A 152 17.95 5.85 17.38
C ASP A 152 19.13 5.37 16.53
N LEU A 153 19.21 5.87 15.31
CA LEU A 153 20.32 5.64 14.36
C LEU A 153 21.06 6.94 14.05
N SER A 154 20.90 7.99 14.88
CA SER A 154 21.54 9.30 14.63
C SER A 154 23.07 9.25 14.64
N ASN A 155 23.64 8.25 15.33
CA ASN A 155 25.09 8.01 15.40
C ASN A 155 25.54 6.79 14.57
N ASP A 156 24.64 6.13 13.82
CA ASP A 156 25.01 5.01 12.93
C ASP A 156 25.58 5.57 11.63
N ALA A 157 26.89 5.46 11.45
CA ALA A 157 27.58 5.92 10.23
C ALA A 157 27.11 5.22 8.93
N THR A 158 26.41 4.07 9.05
CA THR A 158 25.86 3.35 7.90
C THR A 158 24.41 3.77 7.56
N CYS A 159 23.79 4.59 8.43
CA CYS A 159 22.49 5.17 8.20
C CYS A 159 22.63 6.52 7.47
N PRO A 160 21.90 6.78 6.39
CA PRO A 160 21.95 8.09 5.73
C PRO A 160 21.48 9.19 6.69
N SER A 161 22.13 10.37 6.63
CA SER A 161 21.62 11.57 7.29
C SER A 161 20.37 12.09 6.58
N TYR A 162 19.60 12.94 7.26
CA TYR A 162 18.45 13.59 6.64
C TYR A 162 18.86 14.46 5.44
N ASP A 163 19.98 15.17 5.55
CA ASP A 163 20.53 16.00 4.47
C ASP A 163 20.93 15.16 3.23
N ASP A 164 21.49 13.96 3.44
CA ASP A 164 21.80 13.04 2.35
C ASP A 164 20.51 12.56 1.66
N LEU A 165 19.48 12.22 2.43
CA LEU A 165 18.18 11.85 1.89
C LEU A 165 17.56 12.99 1.10
N LYS A 166 17.56 14.20 1.64
CA LYS A 166 17.02 15.41 0.99
C LYS A 166 17.75 15.73 -0.29
N LYS A 167 19.08 15.79 -0.26
CA LYS A 167 19.94 16.06 -1.43
C LYS A 167 19.68 15.08 -2.58
N ARG A 168 19.44 13.82 -2.27
CA ARG A 168 19.20 12.75 -3.25
C ARG A 168 17.72 12.48 -3.50
N LYS A 169 16.80 13.30 -2.97
CA LYS A 169 15.35 13.14 -3.10
C LYS A 169 14.81 11.81 -2.53
N ALA A 170 15.47 11.29 -1.48
CA ALA A 170 15.14 10.06 -0.78
C ALA A 170 14.88 8.86 -1.72
N PRO A 171 15.86 8.38 -2.49
CA PRO A 171 15.69 7.22 -3.36
C PRO A 171 15.47 5.96 -2.53
N ILE A 172 14.78 4.98 -3.09
CA ILE A 172 14.46 3.73 -2.39
C ILE A 172 15.72 2.96 -1.96
N SER A 173 16.81 3.10 -2.70
CA SER A 173 18.10 2.46 -2.38
C SER A 173 18.67 2.91 -1.03
N MET A 174 18.30 4.10 -0.53
CA MET A 174 18.69 4.63 0.77
C MET A 174 17.73 4.26 1.92
N LEU A 175 16.57 3.68 1.62
CA LEU A 175 15.50 3.40 2.60
C LEU A 175 15.45 1.89 2.92
N ASP A 176 16.53 1.36 3.47
CA ASP A 176 16.66 -0.05 3.84
C ASP A 176 15.59 -0.42 4.89
N SER A 177 14.71 -1.38 4.56
CA SER A 177 13.69 -1.87 5.49
C SER A 177 14.28 -2.35 6.82
N LYS A 178 15.49 -2.90 6.81
CA LYS A 178 16.18 -3.32 8.04
C LYS A 178 16.41 -2.19 9.02
N LYS A 179 16.56 -0.97 8.55
CA LYS A 179 16.80 0.23 9.37
C LYS A 179 15.52 0.93 9.77
N PHE A 180 14.55 0.98 8.86
CA PHE A 180 13.38 1.84 8.99
C PHE A 180 12.08 1.11 9.31
N THR A 181 12.07 -0.24 9.40
CA THR A 181 10.86 -1.00 9.75
C THR A 181 11.12 -1.98 10.88
N SER A 182 10.11 -2.27 11.70
CA SER A 182 10.20 -3.24 12.81
C SER A 182 9.80 -4.65 12.39
N VAL A 183 8.99 -4.77 11.35
CA VAL A 183 8.46 -6.03 10.84
C VAL A 183 8.60 -6.09 9.32
N PRO A 184 8.64 -7.30 8.74
CA PRO A 184 8.66 -7.43 7.29
C PRO A 184 7.33 -6.93 6.69
N GLY A 185 7.43 -6.27 5.53
CA GLY A 185 6.27 -5.86 4.74
C GLY A 185 5.97 -6.81 3.59
N PHE A 186 4.95 -6.42 2.82
CA PHE A 186 4.56 -7.15 1.61
C PHE A 186 5.79 -7.56 0.77
N PRO A 187 5.87 -8.82 0.32
CA PRO A 187 4.86 -9.88 0.36
C PRO A 187 5.06 -10.91 1.48
N ILE A 188 5.86 -10.60 2.48
CA ILE A 188 6.18 -11.53 3.56
C ILE A 188 5.01 -11.53 4.52
N ARG A 189 4.39 -12.70 4.72
CA ARG A 189 3.29 -12.86 5.67
C ARG A 189 3.76 -12.59 7.09
N PHE A 190 2.88 -11.96 7.86
CA PHE A 190 3.07 -11.76 9.28
C PHE A 190 2.13 -12.70 10.05
N GLU A 191 2.68 -13.52 10.93
CA GLU A 191 1.92 -14.48 11.75
C GLU A 191 1.73 -13.93 13.17
N ASP A 192 0.51 -14.02 13.70
CA ASP A 192 0.18 -13.61 15.06
C ASP A 192 0.89 -14.51 16.08
N SER A 193 1.50 -13.91 17.09
CA SER A 193 2.06 -14.63 18.23
C SER A 193 1.81 -13.86 19.53
N LYS A 194 2.09 -14.49 20.68
CA LYS A 194 2.01 -13.81 21.99
C LYS A 194 3.11 -12.78 22.16
N GLU A 195 4.29 -13.06 21.63
CA GLU A 195 5.49 -12.22 21.73
C GLU A 195 5.42 -11.03 20.78
N ASP A 196 4.80 -11.22 19.62
CA ASP A 196 4.62 -10.16 18.62
C ASP A 196 3.22 -10.29 17.98
N PRO A 197 2.19 -9.71 18.61
CA PRO A 197 0.83 -9.80 18.13
C PRO A 197 0.66 -9.06 16.79
N SER A 198 -0.20 -9.61 15.93
CA SER A 198 -0.53 -9.07 14.62
C SER A 198 -1.44 -7.82 14.73
N ARG A 199 -0.93 -6.76 15.36
CA ARG A 199 -1.68 -5.50 15.59
C ARG A 199 -2.16 -4.92 14.27
N VAL A 200 -3.37 -4.39 14.24
CA VAL A 200 -3.91 -3.75 13.04
C VAL A 200 -3.08 -2.54 12.65
N LEU A 201 -2.79 -1.66 13.59
CA LEU A 201 -1.98 -0.45 13.37
C LEU A 201 -0.70 -0.52 14.22
N ARG A 202 0.44 -0.32 13.58
CA ARG A 202 1.76 -0.20 14.22
C ARG A 202 2.45 1.08 13.76
N LEU A 203 3.34 1.61 14.59
CA LEU A 203 4.19 2.74 14.25
C LEU A 203 5.61 2.49 14.70
N ASN A 204 6.56 2.88 13.84
CA ASN A 204 7.97 2.96 14.22
C ASN A 204 8.47 4.39 14.02
N ALA A 205 9.21 4.90 14.99
CA ALA A 205 9.90 6.17 14.93
C ALA A 205 11.41 5.91 14.91
N THR A 206 12.06 6.21 13.79
CA THR A 206 13.51 6.05 13.64
C THR A 206 14.17 7.42 13.54
N PHE A 207 14.87 7.82 14.61
CA PHE A 207 15.68 9.04 14.59
C PHE A 207 16.98 8.78 13.82
N ILE A 208 17.29 9.69 12.90
CA ILE A 208 18.53 9.72 12.12
C ILE A 208 19.23 11.06 12.32
N LYS A 209 20.45 11.20 11.88
CA LYS A 209 21.14 12.49 11.96
C LYS A 209 20.37 13.56 11.20
N GLY A 210 19.87 14.58 11.93
CA GLY A 210 19.13 15.72 11.38
C GLY A 210 17.67 15.46 11.02
N GLY A 211 17.11 14.28 11.33
CA GLY A 211 15.73 13.97 10.94
C GLY A 211 15.08 12.80 11.66
N LEU A 212 13.83 12.58 11.30
CA LEU A 212 12.98 11.50 11.79
C LEU A 212 12.29 10.80 10.62
N VAL A 213 12.30 9.48 10.63
CA VAL A 213 11.52 8.64 9.73
C VAL A 213 10.46 7.92 10.55
N ILE A 214 9.19 8.18 10.25
CA ILE A 214 8.06 7.47 10.85
C ILE A 214 7.54 6.47 9.84
N ASP A 215 7.53 5.18 10.20
CA ASP A 215 6.88 4.13 9.45
C ASP A 215 5.48 3.91 10.01
N PHE A 216 4.48 4.19 9.21
CA PHE A 216 3.09 3.85 9.49
C PHE A 216 2.81 2.50 8.85
N LEU A 217 2.37 1.55 9.66
CA LEU A 217 2.08 0.19 9.24
C LEU A 217 0.63 -0.13 9.50
N ILE A 218 -0.04 -0.71 8.50
CA ILE A 218 -1.38 -1.27 8.70
C ILE A 218 -1.43 -2.70 8.18
N HIS A 219 -2.14 -3.57 8.90
CA HIS A 219 -2.34 -4.94 8.48
C HIS A 219 -3.29 -4.97 7.27
N HIS A 220 -2.82 -5.50 6.13
CA HIS A 220 -3.50 -5.32 4.84
C HIS A 220 -4.84 -6.07 4.73
N ASN A 221 -5.09 -7.10 5.56
CA ASN A 221 -6.44 -7.70 5.67
C ASN A 221 -7.50 -6.73 6.20
N MET A 222 -7.08 -5.64 6.86
CA MET A 222 -8.00 -4.72 7.54
C MET A 222 -8.23 -3.41 6.80
N ALA A 223 -7.30 -3.03 5.92
CA ALA A 223 -7.39 -1.77 5.20
C ALA A 223 -6.60 -1.79 3.89
N ASP A 224 -7.18 -1.20 2.87
CA ASP A 224 -6.49 -0.81 1.65
C ASP A 224 -5.72 0.51 1.82
N ALA A 225 -5.21 1.07 0.72
CA ALA A 225 -4.51 2.35 0.74
C ALA A 225 -5.40 3.49 1.27
N GLY A 226 -6.69 3.51 0.94
CA GLY A 226 -7.65 4.51 1.44
C GLY A 226 -7.75 4.47 2.96
N GLY A 227 -7.89 3.27 3.55
CA GLY A 227 -7.93 3.08 5.00
C GLY A 227 -6.59 3.37 5.68
N HIS A 228 -5.47 2.98 5.05
CA HIS A 228 -4.13 3.28 5.57
C HIS A 228 -3.87 4.79 5.67
N PHE A 229 -4.07 5.51 4.57
CA PHE A 229 -3.90 6.97 4.57
C PHE A 229 -4.97 7.69 5.40
N GLY A 230 -6.17 7.11 5.53
CA GLY A 230 -7.19 7.57 6.46
C GLY A 230 -6.72 7.53 7.91
N SER A 231 -6.08 6.44 8.35
CA SER A 231 -5.49 6.32 9.70
C SER A 231 -4.38 7.32 9.93
N ILE A 232 -3.48 7.54 8.95
CA ILE A 232 -2.40 8.53 9.01
C ILE A 232 -2.97 9.95 9.13
N LYS A 233 -4.00 10.27 8.34
CA LYS A 233 -4.71 11.55 8.41
C LYS A 233 -5.29 11.80 9.82
N MET A 234 -5.90 10.79 10.44
CA MET A 234 -6.45 10.91 11.80
C MET A 234 -5.34 11.11 12.83
N ILE A 235 -4.21 10.41 12.73
CA ILE A 235 -3.06 10.63 13.61
C ILE A 235 -2.54 12.05 13.45
N ALA A 236 -2.40 12.56 12.24
CA ALA A 236 -1.98 13.93 11.98
C ALA A 236 -2.96 14.97 12.54
N MET A 237 -4.28 14.75 12.43
CA MET A 237 -5.31 15.59 13.07
C MET A 237 -5.16 15.59 14.59
N ALA A 238 -4.98 14.42 15.20
CA ALA A 238 -4.81 14.30 16.65
C ALA A 238 -3.55 15.03 17.15
N MET A 239 -2.43 14.95 16.42
CA MET A 239 -1.19 15.69 16.74
C MET A 239 -1.34 17.20 16.63
N ARG A 240 -2.30 17.70 15.83
CA ARG A 240 -2.65 19.14 15.79
C ARG A 240 -3.68 19.56 16.85
N GLY A 241 -4.07 18.63 17.75
CA GLY A 241 -5.10 18.87 18.75
C GLY A 241 -6.54 18.88 18.20
N GLU A 242 -6.75 18.53 16.92
CA GLU A 242 -8.06 18.53 16.27
C GLU A 242 -8.95 17.37 16.75
N GLY A 243 -10.27 17.62 16.78
CA GLY A 243 -11.29 16.58 16.94
C GLY A 243 -11.51 15.82 15.63
N PHE A 244 -12.16 14.65 15.71
CA PHE A 244 -12.54 13.90 14.53
C PHE A 244 -13.99 14.22 14.14
N PRO A 245 -14.25 14.65 12.88
CA PRO A 245 -15.61 14.87 12.41
C PRO A 245 -16.46 13.61 12.55
N ILE A 246 -17.70 13.74 13.03
CA ILE A 246 -18.58 12.57 13.25
C ILE A 246 -18.78 11.75 11.97
N GLY A 247 -18.90 12.40 10.80
CA GLY A 247 -19.00 11.70 9.52
C GLY A 247 -17.78 10.85 9.19
N LEU A 248 -16.56 11.31 9.55
CA LEU A 248 -15.33 10.53 9.42
C LEU A 248 -15.36 9.30 10.34
N LEU A 249 -15.75 9.50 11.62
CA LEU A 249 -15.85 8.40 12.60
C LEU A 249 -16.87 7.35 12.18
N GLN A 250 -18.04 7.77 11.68
CA GLN A 250 -19.06 6.85 11.17
C GLN A 250 -18.54 6.01 9.99
N GLN A 251 -17.76 6.58 9.09
CA GLN A 251 -17.18 5.84 7.97
C GLN A 251 -16.01 4.95 8.42
N ALA A 252 -15.16 5.42 9.33
CA ALA A 252 -14.07 4.62 9.89
C ALA A 252 -14.57 3.41 10.67
N ASN A 253 -15.68 3.57 11.38
CA ASN A 253 -16.31 2.53 12.22
C ASN A 253 -17.51 1.84 11.55
N ARG A 254 -17.69 1.99 10.24
CA ARG A 254 -18.81 1.40 9.51
C ARG A 254 -18.80 -0.12 9.63
N ASP A 255 -20.00 -0.70 9.80
CA ASP A 255 -20.16 -2.16 9.75
C ASP A 255 -19.82 -2.69 8.37
N ARG A 256 -18.86 -3.59 8.29
CA ARG A 256 -18.30 -4.13 7.05
C ARG A 256 -18.99 -5.39 6.57
N ARG A 257 -19.74 -6.08 7.43
CA ARG A 257 -20.41 -7.35 7.12
C ARG A 257 -21.44 -7.22 6.00
N ASN A 258 -22.09 -6.06 5.94
CA ASN A 258 -23.14 -5.75 4.97
C ASN A 258 -22.82 -4.48 4.17
N LEU A 259 -21.53 -4.22 3.90
CA LEU A 259 -21.10 -3.03 3.18
C LEU A 259 -21.71 -2.95 1.78
N PHE A 260 -21.83 -4.09 1.11
CA PHE A 260 -22.53 -4.31 -0.14
C PHE A 260 -23.02 -5.77 -0.22
N SER A 261 -24.10 -6.02 -0.96
CA SER A 261 -24.64 -7.36 -1.12
C SER A 261 -23.79 -8.23 -2.04
N LEU A 262 -23.57 -9.48 -1.68
CA LEU A 262 -23.07 -10.50 -2.60
C LEU A 262 -24.10 -10.78 -3.72
N LEU A 263 -23.70 -11.51 -4.77
CA LEU A 263 -24.62 -11.92 -5.82
C LEU A 263 -25.70 -12.85 -5.26
N GLY A 264 -26.95 -12.57 -5.60
CA GLY A 264 -28.08 -13.41 -5.26
C GLY A 264 -28.10 -14.73 -6.05
N PRO A 265 -29.01 -15.66 -5.72
CA PRO A 265 -29.07 -16.99 -6.33
C PRO A 265 -29.36 -16.95 -7.84
N ASN A 266 -30.00 -15.90 -8.34
CA ASN A 266 -30.35 -15.72 -9.76
C ASN A 266 -29.35 -14.83 -10.53
N GLU A 267 -28.32 -14.28 -9.86
CA GLU A 267 -27.28 -13.48 -10.50
C GLU A 267 -26.11 -14.38 -10.89
N LYS A 268 -25.73 -14.37 -12.17
CA LYS A 268 -24.64 -15.20 -12.68
C LYS A 268 -23.28 -14.63 -12.24
N MET A 269 -22.49 -15.44 -11.53
CA MET A 269 -21.12 -15.07 -11.22
C MET A 269 -20.25 -15.03 -12.49
N LEU A 270 -19.40 -13.98 -12.62
CA LEU A 270 -18.44 -13.87 -13.72
C LEU A 270 -17.33 -14.94 -13.57
N ASP A 271 -16.61 -15.16 -14.66
CA ASP A 271 -15.43 -16.03 -14.63
C ASP A 271 -14.25 -15.31 -13.95
N HIS A 272 -13.81 -15.87 -12.82
CA HIS A 272 -12.67 -15.41 -12.03
C HIS A 272 -11.47 -16.36 -12.09
N SER A 273 -11.44 -17.31 -13.03
CA SER A 273 -10.36 -18.29 -13.19
C SER A 273 -8.97 -17.62 -13.36
N LYS A 274 -8.93 -16.43 -13.96
CA LYS A 274 -7.71 -15.62 -14.10
C LYS A 274 -7.12 -15.14 -12.78
N HIS A 275 -7.88 -15.16 -11.69
CA HIS A 275 -7.40 -14.86 -10.34
C HIS A 275 -6.92 -16.11 -9.59
N ILE A 276 -7.11 -17.30 -10.14
CA ILE A 276 -6.67 -18.54 -9.53
C ILE A 276 -5.21 -18.79 -9.91
N ARG A 277 -4.40 -19.07 -8.90
CA ARG A 277 -3.02 -19.51 -9.09
C ARG A 277 -3.02 -20.87 -9.79
N PRO A 278 -2.27 -21.04 -10.89
CA PRO A 278 -2.10 -22.36 -11.47
C PRO A 278 -1.41 -23.30 -10.47
N PRO A 279 -1.72 -24.61 -10.53
CA PRO A 279 -0.98 -25.61 -9.77
C PRO A 279 0.52 -25.52 -10.09
N ILE A 280 1.36 -25.66 -9.07
CA ILE A 280 2.81 -25.72 -9.28
C ILE A 280 3.12 -27.06 -9.90
N THR A 281 3.35 -27.07 -11.21
CA THR A 281 3.93 -28.22 -11.88
C THR A 281 5.45 -28.12 -11.82
N SER A 282 6.10 -29.16 -11.35
CA SER A 282 7.54 -29.20 -11.04
C SER A 282 8.50 -28.98 -12.22
N SER A 283 7.98 -28.76 -13.42
CA SER A 283 8.75 -28.75 -14.67
C SER A 283 8.98 -27.37 -15.31
N ALA A 284 8.39 -26.30 -14.81
CA ALA A 284 8.63 -24.95 -15.35
C ALA A 284 9.71 -24.24 -14.52
N PRO A 285 10.72 -23.60 -15.13
CA PRO A 285 11.62 -22.73 -14.40
C PRO A 285 10.80 -21.57 -13.82
N LEU A 286 10.66 -21.56 -12.49
CA LEU A 286 9.81 -20.68 -11.72
C LEU A 286 10.24 -19.19 -11.77
N VAL A 287 11.37 -18.89 -12.40
CA VAL A 287 11.92 -17.53 -12.53
C VAL A 287 12.74 -17.45 -13.81
N SER A 288 12.41 -16.47 -14.66
CA SER A 288 13.34 -16.06 -15.72
C SER A 288 14.69 -15.66 -15.09
N PRO A 289 15.84 -16.08 -15.63
CA PRO A 289 17.15 -15.60 -15.16
C PRO A 289 17.26 -14.07 -15.07
N HIS A 290 16.51 -13.34 -15.89
CA HIS A 290 16.44 -11.88 -15.88
C HIS A 290 15.71 -11.29 -14.66
N ALA A 291 14.83 -12.05 -13.99
CA ALA A 291 14.16 -11.60 -12.79
C ALA A 291 15.09 -11.52 -11.56
N ASN A 292 16.20 -12.26 -11.56
CA ASN A 292 17.17 -12.24 -10.46
C ASN A 292 18.01 -10.96 -10.42
N ALA A 293 18.08 -10.21 -11.52
CA ALA A 293 18.82 -8.94 -11.62
C ALA A 293 17.92 -7.71 -11.44
N ALA A 294 16.62 -7.90 -11.15
CA ALA A 294 15.71 -6.77 -10.99
C ALA A 294 15.95 -6.03 -9.67
N LYS A 295 15.78 -4.71 -9.71
CA LYS A 295 15.90 -3.80 -8.55
C LYS A 295 14.75 -2.82 -8.55
N TYR A 296 14.53 -2.21 -7.38
CA TYR A 296 13.60 -1.10 -7.26
C TYR A 296 14.28 0.22 -7.61
N HIS A 297 13.57 1.04 -8.35
CA HIS A 297 13.99 2.36 -8.77
C HIS A 297 12.87 3.38 -8.51
N VAL A 298 13.24 4.65 -8.38
CA VAL A 298 12.32 5.78 -8.31
C VAL A 298 12.59 6.72 -9.47
N ILE A 299 11.52 7.05 -10.18
CA ILE A 299 11.53 7.99 -11.30
C ILE A 299 10.50 9.07 -11.02
N ARG A 300 10.89 10.34 -11.17
CA ARG A 300 10.02 11.48 -10.95
C ARG A 300 9.46 12.03 -12.26
N PHE A 301 8.17 12.28 -12.26
CA PHE A 301 7.46 13.05 -13.27
C PHE A 301 6.99 14.34 -12.63
N SER A 302 7.45 15.49 -13.11
CA SER A 302 6.96 16.77 -12.60
C SER A 302 5.50 17.00 -12.97
N ALA A 303 4.77 17.80 -12.16
CA ALA A 303 3.38 18.16 -12.43
C ALA A 303 3.18 18.69 -13.86
N LYS A 304 4.09 19.58 -14.30
CA LYS A 304 4.10 20.12 -15.67
C LYS A 304 4.22 19.00 -16.72
N LYS A 305 5.15 18.06 -16.53
CA LYS A 305 5.33 16.93 -17.46
C LYS A 305 4.15 15.97 -17.48
N LEU A 306 3.48 15.79 -16.36
CA LEU A 306 2.25 15.00 -16.30
C LEU A 306 1.09 15.65 -17.06
N ASP A 307 0.96 16.97 -16.98
CA ASP A 307 -0.05 17.72 -17.76
C ASP A 307 0.27 17.68 -19.25
N GLU A 308 1.52 17.90 -19.65
CA GLU A 308 1.98 17.77 -21.03
C GLU A 308 1.71 16.35 -21.58
N LEU A 309 2.05 15.30 -20.80
CA LEU A 309 1.83 13.91 -21.16
C LEU A 309 0.34 13.58 -21.33
N LYS A 310 -0.50 14.03 -20.39
CA LYS A 310 -1.94 13.85 -20.48
C LYS A 310 -2.51 14.55 -21.71
N ASN A 311 -2.08 15.78 -22.00
CA ASN A 311 -2.52 16.53 -23.17
C ASN A 311 -2.12 15.79 -24.46
N LEU A 312 -0.89 15.31 -24.56
CA LEU A 312 -0.42 14.52 -25.70
C LEU A 312 -1.24 13.23 -25.86
N ALA A 313 -1.40 12.47 -24.79
CA ALA A 313 -2.15 11.21 -24.80
C ALA A 313 -3.67 11.41 -25.02
N SER A 314 -4.19 12.62 -24.89
CA SER A 314 -5.57 12.97 -25.17
C SER A 314 -5.82 13.35 -26.64
N GLN A 315 -4.77 13.49 -27.45
CA GLN A 315 -4.90 13.79 -28.87
C GLN A 315 -5.11 12.48 -29.66
N GLY A 316 -6.29 12.33 -30.27
CA GLY A 316 -6.61 11.14 -31.05
C GLY A 316 -7.05 9.94 -30.22
N LEU A 317 -7.83 10.17 -29.15
CA LEU A 317 -8.52 9.11 -28.42
C LEU A 317 -9.44 8.32 -29.33
N ASP A 318 -9.67 7.06 -28.97
CA ASP A 318 -10.67 6.24 -29.66
C ASP A 318 -12.08 6.89 -29.53
N PRO A 319 -12.96 6.83 -30.56
CA PRO A 319 -14.23 7.56 -30.60
C PRO A 319 -15.18 7.26 -29.41
N ASP A 320 -15.09 6.08 -28.84
CA ASP A 320 -15.91 5.65 -27.69
C ASP A 320 -15.31 6.02 -26.33
N VAL A 321 -14.15 6.69 -26.28
CA VAL A 321 -13.47 7.11 -25.08
C VAL A 321 -13.40 8.64 -25.00
N PRO A 322 -14.34 9.29 -24.30
CA PRO A 322 -14.45 10.75 -24.29
C PRO A 322 -13.34 11.46 -23.51
N PHE A 323 -12.66 10.76 -22.60
CA PHE A 323 -11.56 11.30 -21.82
C PHE A 323 -10.65 10.21 -21.24
N ILE A 324 -9.43 10.60 -20.87
CA ILE A 324 -8.50 9.80 -20.07
C ILE A 324 -8.03 10.60 -18.85
N SER A 325 -7.63 9.90 -17.80
CA SER A 325 -6.99 10.52 -16.63
C SER A 325 -5.48 10.63 -16.84
N THR A 326 -4.82 11.42 -15.98
CA THR A 326 -3.34 11.44 -15.92
C THR A 326 -2.76 10.07 -15.61
N ASP A 327 -3.46 9.27 -14.79
CA ASP A 327 -3.04 7.89 -14.48
C ASP A 327 -3.15 6.95 -15.69
N ASP A 328 -4.13 7.15 -16.58
CA ASP A 328 -4.20 6.37 -17.82
C ASP A 328 -3.06 6.73 -18.77
N ALA A 329 -2.76 8.03 -18.91
CA ALA A 329 -1.65 8.50 -19.74
C ALA A 329 -0.30 7.99 -19.23
N LEU A 330 -0.05 8.11 -17.92
CA LEU A 330 1.18 7.63 -17.29
C LEU A 330 1.29 6.09 -17.32
N SER A 331 0.18 5.38 -17.11
CA SER A 331 0.12 3.92 -17.26
C SER A 331 0.45 3.47 -18.68
N ALA A 332 -0.12 4.15 -19.67
CA ALA A 332 0.14 3.87 -21.09
C ALA A 332 1.61 4.11 -21.46
N LEU A 333 2.20 5.21 -20.99
CA LEU A 333 3.62 5.52 -21.17
C LEU A 333 4.49 4.42 -20.57
N CYS A 334 4.28 4.09 -19.29
CA CYS A 334 5.07 3.07 -18.60
C CYS A 334 4.94 1.70 -19.30
N TRP A 335 3.72 1.28 -19.63
CA TRP A 335 3.49 -0.02 -20.28
C TRP A 335 4.15 -0.11 -21.65
N LYS A 336 4.02 0.93 -22.49
CA LYS A 336 4.68 1.02 -23.80
C LYS A 336 6.19 0.91 -23.67
N HIS A 337 6.81 1.77 -22.85
CA HIS A 337 8.27 1.84 -22.76
C HIS A 337 8.90 0.65 -22.05
N PHE A 338 8.23 0.05 -21.06
CA PHE A 338 8.68 -1.22 -20.46
C PHE A 338 8.63 -2.36 -21.47
N THR A 339 7.58 -2.39 -22.33
CA THR A 339 7.50 -3.36 -23.41
C THR A 339 8.58 -3.13 -24.47
N LEU A 340 8.86 -1.88 -24.85
CA LEU A 340 9.96 -1.54 -25.76
C LEU A 340 11.32 -2.01 -25.21
N ALA A 341 11.58 -1.80 -23.92
CA ALA A 341 12.83 -2.27 -23.29
C ALA A 341 12.96 -3.80 -23.29
N ARG A 342 11.85 -4.53 -23.35
CA ARG A 342 11.75 -6.00 -23.35
C ARG A 342 11.61 -6.62 -24.74
N ALA A 343 11.29 -5.82 -25.77
CA ALA A 343 10.90 -6.31 -27.09
C ALA A 343 11.96 -7.21 -27.76
N HIS A 344 13.24 -7.02 -27.45
CA HIS A 344 14.31 -7.86 -27.98
C HIS A 344 14.27 -9.31 -27.49
N ARG A 345 13.49 -9.62 -26.43
CA ARG A 345 13.37 -10.97 -25.82
C ARG A 345 12.13 -11.71 -26.26
N PHE A 346 11.15 -11.05 -26.85
CA PHE A 346 9.82 -11.61 -27.11
C PHE A 346 9.35 -11.32 -28.53
N GLY A 347 8.56 -12.26 -29.07
CA GLY A 347 7.95 -12.09 -30.40
C GLY A 347 6.79 -11.06 -30.37
N PRO A 348 6.42 -10.51 -31.56
CA PRO A 348 5.40 -9.45 -31.66
C PRO A 348 4.01 -9.87 -31.15
N GLN A 349 3.68 -11.16 -31.23
CA GLN A 349 2.39 -11.70 -30.79
C GLN A 349 2.37 -12.11 -29.31
N THR A 350 3.47 -11.91 -28.58
CA THR A 350 3.51 -12.13 -27.13
C THR A 350 2.52 -11.19 -26.46
N GLU A 351 1.63 -11.74 -25.63
CA GLU A 351 0.68 -10.96 -24.84
C GLU A 351 1.35 -10.40 -23.59
N SER A 352 1.07 -9.15 -23.28
CA SER A 352 1.42 -8.48 -22.03
C SER A 352 0.14 -8.02 -21.34
N ARG A 353 0.09 -8.18 -20.03
CA ARG A 353 -1.00 -7.74 -19.18
C ARG A 353 -0.60 -6.48 -18.42
N PHE A 354 -1.51 -5.51 -18.35
CA PHE A 354 -1.47 -4.42 -17.39
C PHE A 354 -2.54 -4.65 -16.32
N ALA A 355 -2.12 -5.03 -15.12
CA ALA A 355 -3.01 -5.32 -13.99
C ALA A 355 -3.04 -4.12 -13.03
N ARG A 356 -4.21 -3.50 -12.85
CA ARG A 356 -4.38 -2.35 -11.95
C ARG A 356 -5.13 -2.74 -10.68
N ALA A 357 -4.61 -2.34 -9.52
CA ALA A 357 -5.40 -2.23 -8.30
C ALA A 357 -6.31 -1.00 -8.43
N VAL A 358 -7.61 -1.19 -8.23
CA VAL A 358 -8.65 -0.17 -8.45
C VAL A 358 -9.50 -0.02 -7.19
N ASP A 359 -9.74 1.21 -6.78
CA ASP A 359 -10.67 1.54 -5.69
C ASP A 359 -12.12 1.37 -6.17
N GLY A 360 -12.85 0.47 -5.53
CA GLY A 360 -14.24 0.17 -5.83
C GLY A 360 -15.26 1.05 -5.12
N ARG A 361 -14.83 1.98 -4.23
CA ARG A 361 -15.76 2.77 -3.41
C ARG A 361 -16.79 3.50 -4.26
N ALA A 362 -16.36 4.23 -5.28
CA ALA A 362 -17.25 4.98 -6.16
C ALA A 362 -18.23 4.08 -6.92
N ALA A 363 -17.78 2.93 -7.42
CA ALA A 363 -18.62 1.98 -8.14
C ALA A 363 -19.70 1.33 -7.25
N LEU A 364 -19.41 1.20 -5.94
CA LEU A 364 -20.34 0.63 -4.94
C LEU A 364 -21.15 1.70 -4.19
N GLY A 365 -20.98 3.00 -4.47
CA GLY A 365 -21.62 4.07 -3.72
C GLY A 365 -21.14 4.18 -2.26
N ILE A 366 -19.91 3.75 -1.99
CA ILE A 366 -19.28 3.80 -0.66
C ILE A 366 -18.52 5.12 -0.53
N SER A 367 -18.57 5.72 0.68
CA SER A 367 -17.83 6.95 0.98
C SER A 367 -16.34 6.76 0.78
N LYS A 368 -15.66 7.80 0.28
CA LYS A 368 -14.19 7.85 0.20
C LYS A 368 -13.49 7.79 1.56
N ASP A 369 -14.19 8.13 2.65
CA ASP A 369 -13.67 8.09 4.02
C ASP A 369 -13.87 6.71 4.70
N TYR A 370 -14.45 5.74 3.99
CA TYR A 370 -14.50 4.34 4.45
C TYR A 370 -13.08 3.74 4.51
N MET A 371 -12.74 3.05 5.62
CA MET A 371 -11.36 2.65 5.91
C MET A 371 -11.08 1.14 5.82
N GLY A 372 -12.05 0.33 5.35
CA GLY A 372 -11.83 -1.09 5.07
C GLY A 372 -11.25 -1.35 3.68
N ASP A 373 -11.22 -2.61 3.24
CA ASP A 373 -10.72 -3.00 1.92
C ASP A 373 -11.86 -3.02 0.88
N VAL A 374 -11.70 -2.23 -0.18
CA VAL A 374 -12.61 -2.19 -1.34
C VAL A 374 -11.80 -2.22 -2.65
N ILE A 375 -10.61 -2.82 -2.60
CA ILE A 375 -9.77 -2.94 -3.79
C ILE A 375 -10.14 -4.18 -4.59
N HIS A 376 -10.22 -4.00 -5.91
CA HIS A 376 -10.26 -5.10 -6.84
C HIS A 376 -9.22 -4.90 -7.95
N ASN A 377 -9.05 -5.89 -8.82
CA ASN A 377 -8.04 -5.82 -9.89
C ASN A 377 -8.70 -5.79 -11.27
N VAL A 378 -8.28 -4.84 -12.10
CA VAL A 378 -8.66 -4.74 -13.51
C VAL A 378 -7.45 -5.05 -14.38
N SER A 379 -7.54 -6.12 -15.16
CA SER A 379 -6.50 -6.54 -16.10
C SER A 379 -6.85 -6.16 -17.53
N THR A 380 -5.90 -5.57 -18.23
CA THR A 380 -5.98 -5.19 -19.65
C THR A 380 -4.86 -5.89 -20.42
N PHE A 381 -5.12 -6.35 -21.63
CA PHE A 381 -4.18 -7.15 -22.41
C PHE A 381 -3.93 -6.50 -23.77
N LEU A 382 -2.66 -6.45 -24.18
CA LEU A 382 -2.21 -6.06 -25.52
C LEU A 382 -1.01 -6.92 -25.93
N THR A 383 -0.81 -7.09 -27.23
CA THR A 383 0.40 -7.74 -27.74
C THR A 383 1.59 -6.80 -27.70
N PHE A 384 2.80 -7.34 -27.74
CA PHE A 384 4.03 -6.54 -27.86
C PHE A 384 4.01 -5.66 -29.12
N GLU A 385 3.51 -6.18 -30.24
CA GLU A 385 3.34 -5.40 -31.47
C GLU A 385 2.42 -4.20 -31.25
N GLN A 386 1.25 -4.39 -30.63
CA GLN A 386 0.33 -3.30 -30.32
C GLN A 386 0.97 -2.26 -29.40
N LEU A 387 1.65 -2.68 -28.35
CA LEU A 387 2.29 -1.77 -27.39
C LEU A 387 3.43 -0.97 -28.02
N THR A 388 4.21 -1.58 -28.91
CA THR A 388 5.36 -0.91 -29.53
C THR A 388 4.96 -0.01 -30.70
N THR A 389 3.89 -0.34 -31.44
CA THR A 389 3.48 0.38 -32.65
C THR A 389 2.32 1.37 -32.44
N TRP A 390 1.41 1.12 -31.50
CA TRP A 390 0.26 2.00 -31.29
C TRP A 390 0.66 3.37 -30.74
N PRO A 391 -0.02 4.44 -31.15
CA PRO A 391 0.12 5.76 -30.52
C PRO A 391 -0.33 5.69 -29.05
N LEU A 392 0.27 6.55 -28.22
CA LEU A 392 -0.01 6.59 -26.78
C LEU A 392 -1.49 6.78 -26.45
N ALA A 393 -2.18 7.64 -27.21
CA ALA A 393 -3.62 7.89 -27.08
C ALA A 393 -4.46 6.62 -27.20
N ARG A 394 -4.10 5.72 -28.12
CA ARG A 394 -4.83 4.45 -28.32
C ARG A 394 -4.60 3.48 -27.17
N ILE A 395 -3.38 3.37 -26.66
CA ILE A 395 -3.08 2.55 -25.48
C ILE A 395 -3.82 3.10 -24.25
N ALA A 396 -3.81 4.41 -24.04
CA ALA A 396 -4.52 5.06 -22.94
C ALA A 396 -6.04 4.88 -23.07
N SER A 397 -6.60 4.99 -24.28
CA SER A 397 -8.02 4.70 -24.57
C SER A 397 -8.38 3.27 -24.22
N HIS A 398 -7.54 2.30 -24.60
CA HIS A 398 -7.75 0.89 -24.31
C HIS A 398 -7.76 0.62 -22.80
N LEU A 399 -6.82 1.22 -22.04
CA LEU A 399 -6.78 1.14 -20.58
C LEU A 399 -8.04 1.75 -19.94
N ARG A 400 -8.49 2.91 -20.40
CA ARG A 400 -9.69 3.59 -19.89
C ARG A 400 -10.95 2.79 -20.18
N ARG A 401 -11.12 2.28 -21.38
CA ARG A 401 -12.25 1.43 -21.79
C ARG A 401 -12.40 0.22 -20.88
N HIS A 402 -11.31 -0.51 -20.63
CA HIS A 402 -11.32 -1.67 -19.76
C HIS A 402 -11.62 -1.30 -18.30
N LEU A 403 -11.06 -0.18 -17.82
CA LEU A 403 -11.37 0.30 -16.47
C LEU A 403 -12.87 0.60 -16.33
N ASN A 404 -13.46 1.34 -17.28
CA ASN A 404 -14.89 1.68 -17.24
C ASN A 404 -15.78 0.44 -17.31
N ALA A 405 -15.40 -0.56 -18.12
CA ALA A 405 -16.16 -1.79 -18.28
C ALA A 405 -16.07 -2.74 -17.09
N LYS A 406 -14.99 -2.66 -16.27
CA LYS A 406 -14.71 -3.61 -15.20
C LYS A 406 -14.76 -3.03 -13.79
N ASN A 407 -14.72 -1.71 -13.63
CA ASN A 407 -14.92 -1.08 -12.33
C ASN A 407 -16.41 -0.79 -12.11
N THR A 408 -17.20 -1.84 -12.00
CA THR A 408 -18.66 -1.76 -11.78
C THR A 408 -19.06 -2.45 -10.48
N ALA A 409 -20.19 -2.05 -9.91
CA ALA A 409 -20.72 -2.71 -8.72
C ALA A 409 -20.92 -4.23 -8.94
N TYR A 410 -21.32 -4.63 -10.15
CA TYR A 410 -21.53 -6.03 -10.48
C TYR A 410 -20.21 -6.82 -10.54
N ASP A 411 -19.17 -6.29 -11.17
CA ASP A 411 -17.86 -6.96 -11.23
C ASP A 411 -17.28 -7.15 -9.82
N ILE A 412 -17.37 -6.12 -8.96
CA ILE A 412 -16.86 -6.16 -7.58
C ILE A 412 -17.68 -7.15 -6.74
N ARG A 413 -19.02 -7.12 -6.81
CA ARG A 413 -19.91 -8.06 -6.12
C ARG A 413 -19.66 -9.51 -6.56
N SER A 414 -19.42 -9.71 -7.86
CA SER A 414 -19.10 -11.01 -8.43
C SER A 414 -17.78 -11.55 -7.86
N PHE A 415 -16.72 -10.72 -7.83
CA PHE A 415 -15.43 -11.12 -7.26
C PHE A 415 -15.52 -11.38 -5.75
N ALA A 416 -16.23 -10.53 -5.00
CA ALA A 416 -16.48 -10.74 -3.59
C ALA A 416 -17.24 -12.05 -3.32
N THR A 417 -18.25 -12.37 -4.16
CA THR A 417 -18.99 -13.63 -4.09
C THR A 417 -18.11 -14.84 -4.36
N PHE A 418 -17.20 -14.72 -5.34
CA PHE A 418 -16.21 -15.75 -5.63
C PHE A 418 -15.28 -15.99 -4.43
N ILE A 419 -14.75 -14.93 -3.78
CA ILE A 419 -13.94 -15.04 -2.57
C ILE A 419 -14.75 -15.71 -1.44
N ALA A 420 -15.98 -15.25 -1.20
CA ALA A 420 -16.83 -15.77 -0.12
C ALA A 420 -17.14 -17.28 -0.29
N LYS A 421 -17.36 -17.72 -1.54
CA LYS A 421 -17.68 -19.13 -1.87
C LYS A 421 -16.44 -20.04 -1.97
N THR A 422 -15.23 -19.49 -1.98
CA THR A 422 -13.99 -20.28 -2.08
C THR A 422 -13.50 -20.65 -0.68
N PRO A 423 -13.49 -21.94 -0.28
CA PRO A 423 -13.05 -22.34 1.07
C PRO A 423 -11.55 -22.07 1.26
N ASP A 424 -10.70 -22.52 0.35
CA ASP A 424 -9.27 -22.22 0.36
C ASP A 424 -8.95 -21.03 -0.57
N LYS A 425 -8.95 -19.84 0.01
CA LYS A 425 -8.63 -18.58 -0.68
C LYS A 425 -7.14 -18.40 -0.96
N SER A 426 -6.27 -19.31 -0.49
CA SER A 426 -4.83 -19.22 -0.74
C SER A 426 -4.46 -19.38 -2.22
N THR A 427 -5.38 -19.94 -3.00
CA THR A 427 -5.27 -20.07 -4.46
C THR A 427 -5.64 -18.77 -5.20
N ILE A 428 -6.32 -17.82 -4.54
CA ILE A 428 -6.75 -16.57 -5.16
C ILE A 428 -5.65 -15.51 -5.00
N THR A 429 -5.31 -14.83 -6.09
CA THR A 429 -4.37 -13.70 -6.09
C THR A 429 -4.88 -12.57 -6.98
N TYR A 430 -4.60 -11.30 -6.62
CA TYR A 430 -4.97 -10.16 -7.47
C TYR A 430 -4.31 -10.23 -8.86
N GLY A 431 -3.06 -10.64 -8.91
CA GLY A 431 -2.32 -10.77 -10.16
C GLY A 431 -2.68 -12.03 -10.97
N GLY A 432 -3.41 -13.01 -10.38
CA GLY A 432 -3.72 -14.27 -11.04
C GLY A 432 -2.50 -14.95 -11.62
N GLN A 433 -2.47 -15.12 -12.94
CA GLN A 433 -1.38 -15.72 -13.70
C GLN A 433 -0.37 -14.67 -14.20
N PHE A 434 0.06 -13.79 -13.32
CA PHE A 434 1.00 -12.70 -13.66
C PHE A 434 2.35 -13.26 -14.11
N ASN A 435 2.81 -12.84 -15.29
CA ASN A 435 4.13 -13.16 -15.80
C ASN A 435 5.08 -11.96 -15.61
N PRO A 436 6.04 -12.01 -14.66
CA PRO A 436 6.93 -10.89 -14.38
C PRO A 436 7.85 -10.50 -15.54
N ALA A 437 7.99 -11.36 -16.56
CA ALA A 437 8.82 -11.07 -17.73
C ALA A 437 8.10 -10.21 -18.78
N THR A 438 6.76 -10.24 -18.82
CA THR A 438 5.96 -9.55 -19.84
C THR A 438 4.96 -8.55 -19.25
N ASP A 439 4.47 -8.81 -18.03
CA ASP A 439 3.36 -8.09 -17.45
C ASP A 439 3.80 -6.90 -16.61
N VAL A 440 2.85 -5.99 -16.35
CA VAL A 440 2.99 -4.83 -15.46
C VAL A 440 1.86 -4.86 -14.43
N GLY A 441 2.21 -4.86 -13.15
CA GLY A 441 1.27 -4.74 -12.03
C GLY A 441 1.32 -3.32 -11.46
N CYS A 442 0.20 -2.60 -11.51
CA CYS A 442 0.15 -1.18 -11.12
C CYS A 442 -0.74 -0.96 -9.90
N SER A 443 -0.24 -0.16 -8.96
CA SER A 443 -1.02 0.46 -7.89
C SER A 443 -0.82 1.96 -7.93
N SER A 444 -1.87 2.75 -7.70
CA SER A 444 -1.77 4.21 -7.68
C SER A 444 -2.41 4.80 -6.43
N VAL A 445 -1.65 5.59 -5.71
CA VAL A 445 -2.14 6.46 -4.65
C VAL A 445 -1.97 7.95 -5.02
N ARG A 446 -1.56 8.23 -6.25
CA ARG A 446 -1.36 9.59 -6.78
C ARG A 446 -2.62 10.45 -6.66
N GLY A 447 -3.79 9.86 -6.87
CA GLY A 447 -5.08 10.55 -6.77
C GLY A 447 -5.39 11.13 -5.38
N LEU A 448 -4.71 10.70 -4.32
CA LEU A 448 -4.84 11.25 -2.98
C LEU A 448 -4.13 12.62 -2.84
N GLY A 449 -3.16 12.92 -3.71
CA GLY A 449 -2.54 14.25 -3.82
C GLY A 449 -2.03 14.83 -2.51
N LYS A 450 -2.43 16.07 -2.20
CA LYS A 450 -2.02 16.79 -0.99
C LYS A 450 -2.44 16.12 0.33
N VAL A 451 -3.45 15.25 0.30
CA VAL A 451 -3.90 14.52 1.50
C VAL A 451 -2.80 13.63 2.07
N LEU A 452 -1.83 13.23 1.24
CA LEU A 452 -0.67 12.44 1.67
C LEU A 452 0.40 13.25 2.42
N PHE A 453 0.28 14.57 2.46
CA PHE A 453 1.24 15.45 3.14
C PHE A 453 0.55 16.29 4.23
N PRO A 454 -0.13 15.65 5.22
CA PRO A 454 -0.74 16.41 6.31
C PRO A 454 0.35 17.00 7.21
N SER A 455 0.02 18.08 7.94
CA SER A 455 0.88 18.57 9.02
C SER A 455 0.70 17.69 10.26
N PHE A 456 1.81 17.34 10.91
CA PHE A 456 1.87 16.52 12.13
C PHE A 456 2.26 17.36 13.35
N GLY A 457 1.46 18.35 13.67
CA GLY A 457 1.72 19.21 14.83
C GLY A 457 3.13 19.82 14.80
N VAL A 458 3.91 19.60 15.85
CA VAL A 458 5.29 20.11 16.00
C VAL A 458 6.27 19.67 14.92
N LEU A 459 6.01 18.55 14.25
CA LEU A 459 6.85 18.06 13.14
C LEU A 459 6.59 18.78 11.82
N GLY A 460 5.48 19.52 11.69
CA GLY A 460 5.10 20.12 10.42
C GLY A 460 4.71 19.10 9.34
N GLN A 461 4.92 19.47 8.08
CA GLN A 461 4.65 18.58 6.94
C GLN A 461 5.86 17.68 6.63
N PRO A 462 5.64 16.41 6.23
CA PRO A 462 6.72 15.56 5.74
C PRO A 462 7.27 16.11 4.42
N GLU A 463 8.57 16.05 4.23
CA GLU A 463 9.18 16.41 2.93
C GLU A 463 9.07 15.26 1.91
N PHE A 464 9.06 14.02 2.40
CA PHE A 464 8.95 12.84 1.54
C PHE A 464 7.97 11.83 2.12
N VAL A 465 7.20 11.20 1.23
CA VAL A 465 6.38 10.03 1.51
C VAL A 465 6.91 8.88 0.64
N ARG A 466 7.33 7.78 1.26
CA ARG A 466 8.04 6.69 0.60
C ARG A 466 7.55 5.33 1.09
N ARG A 467 7.98 4.29 0.39
CA ARG A 467 8.00 2.92 0.94
C ARG A 467 9.43 2.52 1.30
N PRO A 468 9.64 1.67 2.30
CA PRO A 468 10.95 1.08 2.53
C PRO A 468 11.34 0.18 1.36
N LYS A 469 12.65 0.01 1.12
CA LYS A 469 13.15 -0.94 0.14
C LYS A 469 12.72 -2.36 0.55
N PRO A 470 11.90 -3.05 -0.25
CA PRO A 470 11.47 -4.40 0.10
C PRO A 470 12.63 -5.40 0.09
N GLY A 471 12.56 -6.41 0.97
CA GLY A 471 13.53 -7.51 0.98
C GLY A 471 13.36 -8.50 -0.19
N VAL A 472 12.29 -8.36 -0.98
CA VAL A 472 11.93 -9.22 -2.12
C VAL A 472 11.65 -8.35 -3.34
N VAL A 473 12.12 -8.76 -4.51
CA VAL A 473 11.89 -8.04 -5.77
C VAL A 473 10.68 -8.59 -6.52
N PHE A 474 9.91 -7.68 -7.15
CA PHE A 474 8.75 -8.00 -7.98
C PHE A 474 8.92 -7.36 -9.36
N PRO A 475 9.60 -8.02 -10.28
CA PRO A 475 9.77 -7.48 -11.62
C PRO A 475 8.41 -7.18 -12.26
N GLY A 476 8.30 -6.01 -12.88
CA GLY A 476 7.05 -5.52 -13.45
C GLY A 476 6.12 -4.80 -12.47
N LEU A 477 6.49 -4.66 -11.18
CA LEU A 477 5.73 -3.82 -10.25
C LEU A 477 5.90 -2.34 -10.57
N LEU A 478 4.78 -1.62 -10.54
CA LEU A 478 4.67 -0.19 -10.78
C LEU A 478 3.79 0.43 -9.70
N VAL A 479 4.25 1.49 -9.03
CA VAL A 479 3.45 2.20 -8.04
C VAL A 479 3.58 3.71 -8.23
N PHE A 480 2.45 4.40 -8.35
CA PHE A 480 2.40 5.85 -8.47
C PHE A 480 2.15 6.49 -7.12
N PHE A 481 3.13 7.28 -6.66
CA PHE A 481 3.03 8.09 -5.46
C PHE A 481 2.99 9.58 -5.80
N PRO A 482 2.30 10.42 -5.01
CA PRO A 482 2.56 11.86 -5.04
C PRO A 482 4.03 12.12 -4.66
N GLY A 483 4.77 12.78 -5.55
CA GLY A 483 6.18 13.12 -5.33
C GLY A 483 6.36 14.36 -4.46
N SER A 484 5.35 15.24 -4.45
CA SER A 484 5.33 16.49 -3.69
C SER A 484 3.89 17.01 -3.54
N PRO A 485 3.63 17.93 -2.59
CA PRO A 485 2.35 18.65 -2.52
C PRO A 485 2.04 19.45 -3.80
N GLY A 486 3.05 19.74 -4.62
CA GLY A 486 2.94 20.48 -5.87
C GLY A 486 2.37 19.69 -7.04
N GLY A 487 2.14 18.37 -6.89
CA GLY A 487 1.53 17.53 -7.90
C GLY A 487 2.51 16.67 -8.71
N ASP A 488 3.80 16.68 -8.38
CA ASP A 488 4.76 15.72 -8.95
C ASP A 488 4.32 14.29 -8.64
N CYS A 489 4.75 13.34 -9.47
CA CYS A 489 4.55 11.92 -9.23
C CYS A 489 5.89 11.21 -9.15
N ASP A 490 6.13 10.50 -8.05
CA ASP A 490 7.25 9.60 -7.92
C ASP A 490 6.77 8.19 -8.26
N VAL A 491 7.28 7.67 -9.35
CA VAL A 491 6.96 6.34 -9.84
C VAL A 491 7.98 5.34 -9.29
N TRP A 492 7.46 4.41 -8.52
CA TRP A 492 8.18 3.27 -8.03
C TRP A 492 8.07 2.14 -9.02
N LEU A 493 9.19 1.56 -9.42
CA LEU A 493 9.19 0.46 -10.38
C LEU A 493 10.25 -0.57 -10.02
N CYS A 494 9.99 -1.82 -10.40
CA CYS A 494 10.93 -2.92 -10.25
C CYS A 494 11.25 -3.50 -11.64
N LEU A 495 12.44 -3.21 -12.14
CA LEU A 495 12.90 -3.60 -13.47
C LEU A 495 14.28 -4.25 -13.40
N GLY A 496 14.61 -5.02 -14.44
CA GLY A 496 15.96 -5.56 -14.65
C GLY A 496 16.98 -4.46 -14.95
N ASP A 497 18.25 -4.73 -14.66
CA ASP A 497 19.34 -3.75 -14.91
C ASP A 497 19.45 -3.37 -16.40
N ASP A 498 19.15 -4.28 -17.33
CA ASP A 498 19.13 -4.02 -18.77
C ASP A 498 17.91 -3.16 -19.19
N GLU A 499 16.76 -3.39 -18.55
CA GLU A 499 15.53 -2.63 -18.80
C GLU A 499 15.69 -1.17 -18.34
N ILE A 500 16.14 -0.96 -17.10
CA ILE A 500 16.34 0.40 -16.57
C ILE A 500 17.43 1.15 -17.35
N LYS A 501 18.51 0.47 -17.75
CA LYS A 501 19.56 1.06 -18.58
C LYS A 501 19.02 1.49 -19.95
N THR A 502 18.13 0.69 -20.55
CA THR A 502 17.48 1.07 -21.82
C THR A 502 16.65 2.33 -21.64
N LEU A 503 15.82 2.41 -20.58
CA LEU A 503 14.97 3.57 -20.30
C LEU A 503 15.79 4.84 -20.01
N THR A 504 16.88 4.73 -19.24
CA THR A 504 17.61 5.91 -18.75
C THR A 504 18.74 6.37 -19.66
N GLU A 505 19.23 5.53 -20.59
CA GLU A 505 20.37 5.84 -21.46
C GLU A 505 20.03 5.85 -22.96
N LYS A 506 19.03 5.08 -23.40
CA LYS A 506 18.76 4.88 -24.83
C LYS A 506 17.40 5.40 -25.28
N ASP A 507 16.40 5.39 -24.41
CA ASP A 507 15.03 5.78 -24.73
C ASP A 507 14.85 7.29 -24.58
N ARG A 508 15.09 8.03 -25.68
CA ARG A 508 14.98 9.50 -25.70
C ARG A 508 13.54 9.97 -25.49
N GLU A 509 12.54 9.21 -25.93
CA GLU A 509 11.14 9.55 -25.74
C GLU A 509 10.78 9.43 -24.26
N TRP A 510 11.24 8.40 -23.57
CA TRP A 510 11.06 8.26 -22.13
C TRP A 510 11.76 9.36 -21.33
N MET A 511 13.03 9.62 -21.63
CA MET A 511 13.86 10.57 -20.87
C MET A 511 13.35 12.03 -20.92
N GLN A 512 12.55 12.42 -21.92
CA GLN A 512 11.96 13.76 -21.94
C GLN A 512 10.86 13.96 -20.87
N TRP A 513 10.28 12.87 -20.37
CA TRP A 513 9.20 12.90 -19.38
C TRP A 513 9.69 12.71 -17.94
N ALA A 514 10.75 11.94 -17.77
CA ALA A 514 11.11 11.30 -16.52
C ALA A 514 12.49 11.76 -16.01
N GLU A 515 12.59 12.04 -14.72
CA GLU A 515 13.85 12.24 -14.00
C GLU A 515 14.18 11.00 -13.18
N TYR A 516 15.32 10.37 -13.42
CA TYR A 516 15.77 9.23 -12.62
C TYR A 516 16.30 9.71 -11.25
N ILE A 517 15.72 9.18 -10.15
CA ILE A 517 16.10 9.53 -8.78
C ILE A 517 17.04 8.48 -8.16
N GLY A 518 16.85 7.16 -8.47
CA GLY A 518 17.71 6.09 -7.98
C GLY A 518 16.98 4.82 -7.54
#